data_0adcd2022f40e1536f46786df9d51963
#
_entry.id   0adcd2022f40e1536f46786df9d51963
#
_cell.length_a   1.000
_cell.length_b   1.000
_cell.length_c   1.000
_cell.angle_alpha   90.00
_cell.angle_beta   90.00
_cell.angle_gamma   90.00
#
_symmetry.space_group_name_H-M   'P 1'
#
loop_
_entity.id
_entity.type
_entity.pdbx_description
1 polymer ?
#
loop_
_entity_poly.entity_id
_entity_poly.type
_entity_poly.pdbx_seq_one_letter_code
_entity_poly.pdbx_strand_id
1 'polypeptide(L)'
;MKIEPRIDFGNDATTRERQTEAICDWLQFESERTYQSGTNVGNACLTSHSSFTTYLAGITRWVKDEGRKWNPTEELAVMLRVIYKKYGKGHGRKLPLLLSMVDELEKQEILSKDDEMDEQVIGVMLLTIFGLMRISEVLMLVKEDIALEDTRETIVTIRKFKNMRFFENKAARIPIYKREGKEWCHVSIIRKRKHRTEQGKKIFTLSYDEYSKRLKTALAKLGLHEKEYDTHSGRIGGVTMLWEQGAKDSEIRRMGRWTSDCWKVYIRFAKQHCEQLARQIEGSKLRASDIIGKTNLPVDRRAIKIEDVSTSTRPSN
;
A
#
# COMPACT_ATOMS: atom_id res chain seq x y z
N MET A 1 -16.94 12.11 31.60
CA MET A 1 -17.92 11.03 31.85
C MET A 1 -17.60 9.95 30.82
N LYS A 2 -16.99 8.83 31.24
CA LYS A 2 -16.71 7.69 30.34
C LYS A 2 -18.03 6.94 30.17
N ILE A 3 -18.66 7.11 29.02
CA ILE A 3 -19.75 6.24 28.62
C ILE A 3 -19.04 5.00 28.01
N GLU A 4 -18.92 3.95 28.79
CA GLU A 4 -18.66 2.62 28.24
C GLU A 4 -20.00 2.08 27.75
N PRO A 5 -20.26 2.02 26.45
CA PRO A 5 -21.46 1.38 25.96
C PRO A 5 -21.27 -0.13 26.19
N ARG A 6 -21.96 -0.69 27.16
CA ARG A 6 -22.13 -2.14 27.25
C ARG A 6 -23.08 -2.54 26.12
N ILE A 7 -22.49 -2.88 24.98
CA ILE A 7 -23.25 -3.41 23.85
C ILE A 7 -23.61 -4.85 24.21
N ASP A 8 -24.92 -5.09 24.42
CA ASP A 8 -25.42 -6.45 24.61
C ASP A 8 -25.55 -7.16 23.27
N PHE A 9 -24.82 -8.25 23.10
CA PHE A 9 -24.81 -9.07 21.87
C PHE A 9 -25.75 -10.29 22.00
N GLY A 10 -26.99 -10.10 22.49
CA GLY A 10 -28.00 -11.14 22.46
C GLY A 10 -28.33 -11.66 21.05
N ASN A 11 -29.09 -12.75 20.97
CA ASN A 11 -29.38 -13.44 19.72
C ASN A 11 -30.74 -13.12 19.08
N ASP A 12 -31.59 -12.34 19.75
CA ASP A 12 -32.91 -11.97 19.25
C ASP A 12 -32.88 -10.75 18.33
N ALA A 13 -33.95 -10.52 17.57
CA ALA A 13 -34.05 -9.44 16.58
C ALA A 13 -33.95 -8.06 17.23
N THR A 14 -34.61 -7.85 18.38
CA THR A 14 -34.60 -6.57 19.13
C THR A 14 -33.23 -6.20 19.61
N THR A 15 -32.46 -7.19 20.07
CA THR A 15 -31.07 -7.00 20.48
C THR A 15 -30.17 -6.64 19.28
N ARG A 16 -30.43 -7.19 18.09
CA ARG A 16 -29.70 -6.82 16.87
C ARG A 16 -29.94 -5.38 16.43
N GLU A 17 -31.18 -4.90 16.50
CA GLU A 17 -31.51 -3.52 16.18
C GLU A 17 -30.80 -2.56 17.13
N ARG A 18 -30.86 -2.79 18.43
CA ARG A 18 -30.14 -2.00 19.45
C ARG A 18 -28.63 -2.01 19.26
N GLN A 19 -28.07 -3.14 18.87
CA GLN A 19 -26.63 -3.25 18.56
C GLN A 19 -26.25 -2.41 17.34
N THR A 20 -27.05 -2.48 16.28
CA THR A 20 -26.84 -1.70 15.06
C THR A 20 -26.93 -0.21 15.37
N GLU A 21 -27.95 0.22 16.12
CA GLU A 21 -28.14 1.59 16.57
C GLU A 21 -26.94 2.08 17.39
N ALA A 22 -26.54 1.34 18.41
CA ALA A 22 -25.37 1.69 19.23
C ALA A 22 -24.06 1.81 18.44
N ILE A 23 -23.86 0.96 17.42
CA ILE A 23 -22.70 1.05 16.54
C ILE A 23 -22.81 2.24 15.61
N CYS A 24 -23.98 2.54 15.07
CA CYS A 24 -24.22 3.72 14.25
C CYS A 24 -23.98 5.01 15.05
N ASP A 25 -24.47 5.10 16.28
CA ASP A 25 -24.25 6.22 17.19
C ASP A 25 -22.75 6.40 17.49
N TRP A 26 -22.05 5.30 17.77
CA TRP A 26 -20.60 5.34 17.97
C TRP A 26 -19.86 5.80 16.70
N LEU A 27 -20.23 5.29 15.51
CA LEU A 27 -19.64 5.72 14.25
C LEU A 27 -19.88 7.20 13.98
N GLN A 28 -21.08 7.68 14.25
CA GLN A 28 -21.42 9.10 14.12
C GLN A 28 -20.58 9.94 15.09
N PHE A 29 -20.54 9.57 16.36
CA PHE A 29 -19.73 10.24 17.38
C PHE A 29 -18.25 10.31 16.96
N GLU A 30 -17.66 9.19 16.57
CA GLU A 30 -16.25 9.14 16.14
C GLU A 30 -16.01 9.94 14.85
N SER A 31 -16.99 10.01 13.94
CA SER A 31 -16.88 10.78 12.71
C SER A 31 -16.92 12.28 12.92
N GLU A 32 -17.58 12.73 14.00
CA GLU A 32 -17.70 14.13 14.37
C GLU A 32 -16.52 14.61 15.22
N ARG A 33 -15.72 13.68 15.77
CA ARG A 33 -14.49 14.04 16.49
C ARG A 33 -13.49 14.70 15.57
N THR A 34 -13.03 15.88 15.98
CA THR A 34 -12.04 16.66 15.27
C THR A 34 -10.77 16.81 16.09
N TYR A 35 -9.69 17.19 15.43
CA TYR A 35 -8.44 17.52 16.13
C TYR A 35 -8.65 18.76 17.00
N GLN A 36 -8.31 18.65 18.28
CA GLN A 36 -8.39 19.75 19.24
C GLN A 36 -7.09 20.55 19.37
N SER A 37 -6.01 20.05 18.77
CA SER A 37 -4.70 20.70 18.79
C SER A 37 -3.93 20.45 17.50
N GLY A 38 -2.98 21.33 17.19
CA GLY A 38 -2.15 21.24 15.98
C GLY A 38 -2.75 21.94 14.75
N THR A 39 -2.14 21.76 13.59
CA THR A 39 -2.50 22.46 12.33
C THR A 39 -3.84 22.03 11.71
N ASN A 40 -4.46 20.99 12.23
CA ASN A 40 -5.69 20.40 11.71
C ASN A 40 -6.91 20.63 12.62
N VAL A 41 -6.82 21.58 13.57
CA VAL A 41 -7.90 21.87 14.52
C VAL A 41 -9.22 22.16 13.78
N GLY A 42 -10.28 21.46 14.17
CA GLY A 42 -11.65 21.66 13.67
C GLY A 42 -11.92 21.15 12.25
N ASN A 43 -10.90 20.75 11.46
CA ASN A 43 -11.05 20.54 10.03
C ASN A 43 -11.05 19.08 9.55
N ALA A 44 -10.75 18.11 10.41
CA ALA A 44 -10.64 16.70 10.00
C ALA A 44 -11.20 15.75 11.06
N CYS A 45 -11.90 14.71 10.63
CA CYS A 45 -12.26 13.59 11.47
C CYS A 45 -10.99 12.89 11.98
N LEU A 46 -10.92 12.62 13.30
CA LEU A 46 -9.80 11.91 13.92
C LEU A 46 -9.67 10.48 13.43
N THR A 47 -10.81 9.83 13.12
CA THR A 47 -10.86 8.43 12.72
C THR A 47 -11.06 8.33 11.21
N SER A 48 -10.13 7.68 10.51
CA SER A 48 -10.26 7.48 9.06
C SER A 48 -11.35 6.43 8.73
N HIS A 49 -11.95 6.53 7.55
CA HIS A 49 -12.90 5.53 7.06
C HIS A 49 -12.31 4.10 7.08
N SER A 50 -11.04 3.93 6.73
CA SER A 50 -10.36 2.63 6.78
C SER A 50 -10.21 2.11 8.22
N SER A 51 -10.09 2.99 9.21
CA SER A 51 -10.06 2.61 10.62
C SER A 51 -11.44 2.12 11.08
N PHE A 52 -12.52 2.76 10.67
CA PHE A 52 -13.88 2.29 10.96
C PHE A 52 -14.11 0.87 10.45
N THR A 53 -13.75 0.58 9.20
CA THR A 53 -13.88 -0.77 8.64
C THR A 53 -13.04 -1.80 9.39
N THR A 54 -11.86 -1.41 9.88
CA THR A 54 -10.99 -2.27 10.70
C THR A 54 -11.62 -2.54 12.07
N TYR A 55 -12.17 -1.52 12.72
CA TYR A 55 -12.86 -1.68 14.02
C TYR A 55 -14.09 -2.57 13.89
N LEU A 56 -14.91 -2.38 12.86
CA LEU A 56 -16.08 -3.24 12.61
C LEU A 56 -15.67 -4.69 12.32
N ALA A 57 -14.59 -4.90 11.58
CA ALA A 57 -14.05 -6.25 11.36
C ALA A 57 -13.57 -6.87 12.70
N GLY A 58 -12.98 -6.07 13.58
CA GLY A 58 -12.59 -6.49 14.94
C GLY A 58 -13.79 -6.88 15.78
N ILE A 59 -14.84 -6.04 15.82
CA ILE A 59 -16.10 -6.31 16.53
C ILE A 59 -16.74 -7.59 15.97
N THR A 60 -16.87 -7.72 14.67
CA THR A 60 -17.43 -8.92 14.02
C THR A 60 -16.66 -10.18 14.41
N ARG A 61 -15.34 -10.09 14.45
CA ARG A 61 -14.49 -11.22 14.86
C ARG A 61 -14.71 -11.59 16.32
N TRP A 62 -14.71 -10.61 17.20
CA TRP A 62 -14.90 -10.82 18.63
C TRP A 62 -16.27 -11.44 18.93
N VAL A 63 -17.36 -10.93 18.35
CA VAL A 63 -18.71 -11.49 18.52
C VAL A 63 -18.77 -12.95 18.06
N LYS A 64 -18.10 -13.26 16.96
CA LYS A 64 -18.02 -14.64 16.45
C LYS A 64 -17.21 -15.55 17.38
N ASP A 65 -16.09 -15.07 17.91
CA ASP A 65 -15.25 -15.84 18.82
C ASP A 65 -15.98 -16.13 20.16
N GLU A 66 -16.93 -15.26 20.58
CA GLU A 66 -17.86 -15.47 21.69
C GLU A 66 -19.03 -16.43 21.35
N GLY A 67 -19.03 -17.06 20.19
CA GLY A 67 -20.09 -17.97 19.74
C GLY A 67 -21.40 -17.30 19.37
N ARG A 68 -21.42 -15.97 19.23
CA ARG A 68 -22.60 -15.18 18.93
C ARG A 68 -22.69 -14.87 17.43
N LYS A 69 -23.92 -14.63 16.93
CA LYS A 69 -24.15 -14.25 15.54
C LYS A 69 -24.40 -12.76 15.44
N TRP A 70 -23.53 -12.06 14.72
CA TRP A 70 -23.74 -10.68 14.34
C TRP A 70 -23.44 -10.53 12.84
N ASN A 71 -24.44 -10.07 12.10
CA ASN A 71 -24.27 -9.70 10.70
C ASN A 71 -24.46 -8.18 10.62
N PRO A 72 -23.47 -7.44 10.08
CA PRO A 72 -23.64 -6.02 9.81
C PRO A 72 -24.87 -5.79 8.95
N THR A 73 -25.77 -4.91 9.38
CA THR A 73 -26.97 -4.57 8.64
C THR A 73 -26.65 -3.67 7.45
N GLU A 74 -27.60 -3.57 6.52
CA GLU A 74 -27.49 -2.66 5.37
C GLU A 74 -27.36 -1.20 5.80
N GLU A 75 -28.02 -0.80 6.89
CA GLU A 75 -27.93 0.53 7.50
C GLU A 75 -26.49 0.87 7.91
N LEU A 76 -25.76 -0.07 8.50
CA LEU A 76 -24.35 0.13 8.85
C LEU A 76 -23.50 0.35 7.60
N ALA A 77 -23.77 -0.37 6.51
CA ALA A 77 -23.09 -0.17 5.25
C ALA A 77 -23.42 1.19 4.62
N VAL A 78 -24.65 1.66 4.76
CA VAL A 78 -25.07 3.00 4.33
C VAL A 78 -24.36 4.06 5.17
N MET A 79 -24.34 3.93 6.49
CA MET A 79 -23.67 4.86 7.40
C MET A 79 -22.18 4.99 7.08
N LEU A 80 -21.49 3.88 6.86
CA LEU A 80 -20.09 3.91 6.42
C LEU A 80 -19.87 4.64 5.09
N ARG A 81 -20.80 4.49 4.14
CA ARG A 81 -20.75 5.22 2.86
C ARG A 81 -20.97 6.72 3.05
N VAL A 82 -21.89 7.11 3.94
CA VAL A 82 -22.12 8.52 4.29
C VAL A 82 -20.87 9.13 4.95
N ILE A 83 -20.30 8.45 5.94
CA ILE A 83 -19.06 8.87 6.61
C ILE A 83 -17.94 9.01 5.59
N TYR A 84 -17.79 8.05 4.67
CA TYR A 84 -16.78 8.12 3.60
C TYR A 84 -17.00 9.33 2.68
N LYS A 85 -18.23 9.61 2.26
CA LYS A 85 -18.54 10.77 1.41
C LYS A 85 -18.29 12.09 2.12
N LYS A 86 -18.62 12.19 3.40
CA LYS A 86 -18.52 13.44 4.17
C LYS A 86 -17.10 13.71 4.66
N TYR A 87 -16.39 12.69 5.12
CA TYR A 87 -15.11 12.83 5.80
C TYR A 87 -13.96 12.05 5.12
N GLY A 88 -14.29 11.19 4.18
CA GLY A 88 -13.31 10.44 3.42
C GLY A 88 -12.51 11.34 2.50
N LYS A 89 -11.54 12.04 3.06
CA LYS A 89 -10.46 12.59 2.25
C LYS A 89 -9.78 11.39 1.61
N GLY A 90 -9.94 11.23 0.29
CA GLY A 90 -9.12 10.29 -0.44
C GLY A 90 -7.69 10.58 -0.04
N HIS A 91 -7.07 9.67 0.70
CA HIS A 91 -5.64 9.79 0.95
C HIS A 91 -5.01 9.83 -0.42
N GLY A 92 -4.46 10.99 -0.81
CA GLY A 92 -3.77 11.14 -2.07
C GLY A 92 -2.83 9.96 -2.23
N ARG A 93 -3.00 9.19 -3.29
CA ARG A 93 -2.17 8.02 -3.51
C ARG A 93 -0.73 8.49 -3.57
N LYS A 94 0.12 7.95 -2.71
CA LYS A 94 1.53 8.32 -2.69
C LYS A 94 2.19 8.07 -4.05
N LEU A 95 3.12 8.93 -4.40
CA LEU A 95 3.88 8.83 -5.64
C LEU A 95 4.97 7.76 -5.54
N PRO A 96 5.37 7.19 -6.69
CA PRO A 96 6.45 6.22 -6.77
C PRO A 96 7.80 6.89 -6.55
N LEU A 97 8.67 6.25 -5.79
CA LEU A 97 10.09 6.59 -5.77
C LEU A 97 10.77 5.84 -6.93
N LEU A 98 11.19 6.57 -7.94
CA LEU A 98 11.79 6.02 -9.17
C LEU A 98 13.32 5.94 -9.04
N LEU A 99 13.93 5.03 -9.80
CA LEU A 99 15.40 4.92 -9.83
C LEU A 99 16.08 6.19 -10.33
N SER A 100 15.46 6.90 -11.28
CA SER A 100 15.96 8.20 -11.75
C SER A 100 16.07 9.24 -10.63
N MET A 101 15.15 9.23 -9.66
CA MET A 101 15.21 10.09 -8.48
C MET A 101 16.35 9.68 -7.56
N VAL A 102 16.57 8.38 -7.36
CA VAL A 102 17.69 7.86 -6.57
C VAL A 102 19.02 8.21 -7.22
N ASP A 103 19.12 8.08 -8.56
CA ASP A 103 20.31 8.47 -9.31
C ASP A 103 20.56 9.99 -9.24
N GLU A 104 19.52 10.80 -9.18
CA GLU A 104 19.66 12.25 -9.04
C GLU A 104 20.07 12.65 -7.62
N LEU A 105 19.60 11.94 -6.57
CA LEU A 105 20.08 12.11 -5.19
C LEU A 105 21.58 11.80 -5.09
N GLU A 106 22.04 10.76 -5.78
CA GLU A 106 23.46 10.38 -5.88
C GLU A 106 24.29 11.47 -6.57
N LYS A 107 23.84 11.88 -7.76
CA LYS A 107 24.53 12.87 -8.60
C LYS A 107 24.67 14.25 -7.94
N GLN A 108 23.65 14.68 -7.17
CA GLN A 108 23.63 15.94 -6.43
C GLN A 108 24.24 15.83 -5.04
N GLU A 109 24.78 14.69 -4.67
CA GLU A 109 25.40 14.42 -3.36
C GLU A 109 24.49 14.81 -2.17
N ILE A 110 23.15 14.65 -2.34
CA ILE A 110 22.16 15.02 -1.31
C ILE A 110 22.25 14.11 -0.08
N LEU A 111 22.59 12.83 -0.33
CA LEU A 111 22.93 11.84 0.68
C LEU A 111 24.35 11.35 0.41
N SER A 112 25.07 10.98 1.47
CA SER A 112 26.44 10.48 1.38
C SER A 112 26.52 9.01 1.73
N LYS A 113 27.17 8.20 0.89
CA LYS A 113 27.48 6.79 1.21
C LYS A 113 28.51 6.63 2.34
N ASP A 114 29.27 7.72 2.63
CA ASP A 114 30.29 7.73 3.65
C ASP A 114 29.73 8.13 5.03
N ASP A 115 28.54 8.76 5.05
CA ASP A 115 27.73 8.88 6.27
C ASP A 115 26.96 7.60 6.54
N GLU A 116 27.10 7.06 7.75
CA GLU A 116 26.52 5.77 8.10
C GLU A 116 24.98 5.77 8.03
N MET A 117 24.36 6.87 8.42
CA MET A 117 22.89 6.97 8.43
C MET A 117 22.34 7.15 7.02
N ASP A 118 23.01 7.94 6.19
CA ASP A 118 22.62 8.11 4.78
C ASP A 118 22.85 6.82 3.98
N GLU A 119 23.95 6.10 4.22
CA GLU A 119 24.17 4.76 3.65
C GLU A 119 22.99 3.81 3.95
N GLN A 120 22.49 3.86 5.20
CA GLN A 120 21.32 3.07 5.56
C GLN A 120 20.06 3.50 4.82
N VAL A 121 19.82 4.81 4.70
CA VAL A 121 18.66 5.35 3.94
C VAL A 121 18.72 4.91 2.49
N ILE A 122 19.88 5.02 1.85
CA ILE A 122 20.11 4.56 0.47
C ILE A 122 19.84 3.05 0.35
N GLY A 123 20.38 2.25 1.25
CA GLY A 123 20.18 0.81 1.27
C GLY A 123 18.71 0.42 1.41
N VAL A 124 17.99 1.07 2.32
CA VAL A 124 16.56 0.85 2.55
C VAL A 124 15.73 1.27 1.33
N MET A 125 16.00 2.45 0.73
CA MET A 125 15.34 2.89 -0.51
C MET A 125 15.47 1.84 -1.61
N LEU A 126 16.70 1.41 -1.89
CA LEU A 126 16.97 0.45 -2.96
C LEU A 126 16.36 -0.92 -2.69
N LEU A 127 16.35 -1.41 -1.44
CA LEU A 127 15.70 -2.67 -1.08
C LEU A 127 14.18 -2.64 -1.22
N THR A 128 13.56 -1.50 -0.89
CA THR A 128 12.11 -1.34 -1.10
C THR A 128 11.74 -1.31 -2.58
N ILE A 129 12.63 -0.79 -3.44
CA ILE A 129 12.45 -0.77 -4.90
C ILE A 129 12.73 -2.15 -5.49
N PHE A 130 13.95 -2.68 -5.36
CA PHE A 130 14.40 -3.90 -6.03
C PHE A 130 13.83 -5.18 -5.44
N GLY A 131 13.61 -5.22 -4.13
CA GLY A 131 13.03 -6.39 -3.45
C GLY A 131 11.52 -6.31 -3.28
N LEU A 132 10.88 -5.21 -3.71
CA LEU A 132 9.49 -4.90 -3.41
C LEU A 132 9.16 -5.14 -1.92
N MET A 133 10.09 -4.80 -1.03
CA MET A 133 9.97 -5.04 0.41
C MET A 133 9.16 -3.93 1.06
N ARG A 134 8.43 -4.29 2.13
CA ARG A 134 7.86 -3.27 3.01
C ARG A 134 8.96 -2.72 3.91
N ILE A 135 8.85 -1.47 4.30
CA ILE A 135 9.81 -0.84 5.21
C ILE A 135 10.02 -1.67 6.49
N SER A 136 8.95 -2.18 7.08
CA SER A 136 9.04 -3.03 8.27
C SER A 136 9.80 -4.35 8.02
N GLU A 137 9.70 -4.92 6.82
CA GLU A 137 10.45 -6.13 6.44
C GLU A 137 11.94 -5.82 6.37
N VAL A 138 12.32 -4.67 5.77
CA VAL A 138 13.73 -4.24 5.66
C VAL A 138 14.34 -3.91 7.02
N LEU A 139 13.63 -3.13 7.86
CA LEU A 139 14.12 -2.73 9.18
C LEU A 139 14.16 -3.86 10.22
N MET A 140 13.59 -5.01 9.89
CA MET A 140 13.64 -6.21 10.74
C MET A 140 14.72 -7.21 10.32
N LEU A 141 15.43 -6.97 9.21
CA LEU A 141 16.49 -7.87 8.73
C LEU A 141 17.62 -7.95 9.74
N VAL A 142 18.00 -9.17 10.10
CA VAL A 142 19.17 -9.47 10.92
C VAL A 142 20.29 -10.06 10.05
N LYS A 143 21.49 -10.15 10.60
CA LYS A 143 22.67 -10.67 9.88
C LYS A 143 22.42 -12.01 9.18
N GLU A 144 21.71 -12.92 9.85
CA GLU A 144 21.42 -14.28 9.41
C GLU A 144 20.40 -14.33 8.26
N ASP A 145 19.68 -13.24 8.03
CA ASP A 145 18.71 -13.14 6.93
C ASP A 145 19.38 -12.87 5.59
N ILE A 146 20.69 -12.59 5.60
CA ILE A 146 21.46 -12.27 4.42
C ILE A 146 22.39 -13.40 4.06
N ALA A 147 22.19 -14.04 2.93
CA ALA A 147 23.12 -14.99 2.33
C ALA A 147 23.88 -14.33 1.18
N LEU A 148 25.20 -14.41 1.21
CA LEU A 148 26.08 -13.90 0.17
C LEU A 148 26.43 -15.04 -0.77
N GLU A 149 25.75 -15.14 -1.91
CA GLU A 149 25.99 -16.24 -2.86
C GLU A 149 27.28 -15.99 -3.65
N ASP A 150 27.37 -14.83 -4.31
CA ASP A 150 28.59 -14.41 -5.01
C ASP A 150 28.78 -12.88 -4.93
N THR A 151 29.70 -12.32 -5.72
CA THR A 151 29.97 -10.87 -5.72
C THR A 151 28.82 -10.04 -6.30
N ARG A 152 27.93 -10.62 -7.09
CA ARG A 152 26.84 -9.96 -7.81
C ARG A 152 25.48 -10.23 -7.20
N GLU A 153 25.33 -11.33 -6.47
CA GLU A 153 24.06 -11.79 -5.93
C GLU A 153 24.09 -11.86 -4.40
N THR A 154 22.98 -11.50 -3.81
CA THR A 154 22.73 -11.65 -2.38
C THR A 154 21.28 -12.10 -2.19
N ILE A 155 21.05 -13.09 -1.36
CA ILE A 155 19.70 -13.53 -1.02
C ILE A 155 19.29 -12.90 0.32
N VAL A 156 18.17 -12.21 0.30
CA VAL A 156 17.53 -11.67 1.51
C VAL A 156 16.37 -12.56 1.91
N THR A 157 16.39 -13.04 3.14
CA THR A 157 15.35 -13.90 3.70
C THR A 157 14.40 -13.08 4.57
N ILE A 158 13.12 -13.01 4.20
CA ILE A 158 12.09 -12.37 5.01
C ILE A 158 11.35 -13.43 5.80
N ARG A 159 11.54 -13.45 7.13
CA ARG A 159 10.94 -14.45 8.03
C ARG A 159 9.52 -14.11 8.47
N LYS A 160 9.12 -12.83 8.42
CA LYS A 160 7.77 -12.38 8.80
C LYS A 160 7.22 -11.41 7.76
N PHE A 161 6.12 -11.77 7.13
CA PHE A 161 5.40 -10.90 6.19
C PHE A 161 3.88 -11.11 6.28
N LYS A 162 3.10 -10.12 5.86
CA LYS A 162 1.65 -10.02 6.12
C LYS A 162 0.83 -11.27 5.76
N ASN A 163 1.20 -11.97 4.68
CA ASN A 163 0.44 -13.11 4.17
C ASN A 163 1.18 -14.44 4.31
N MET A 164 2.12 -14.55 5.25
CA MET A 164 2.98 -15.72 5.42
C MET A 164 2.21 -17.04 5.55
N ARG A 165 1.03 -17.04 6.19
CA ARG A 165 0.16 -18.24 6.35
C ARG A 165 -0.30 -18.88 5.04
N PHE A 166 -0.24 -18.16 3.92
CA PHE A 166 -0.62 -18.65 2.59
C PHE A 166 0.56 -19.19 1.79
N PHE A 167 1.74 -19.23 2.38
CA PHE A 167 2.95 -19.74 1.74
C PHE A 167 3.42 -21.02 2.46
N GLU A 168 3.74 -22.04 1.71
CA GLU A 168 4.24 -23.34 2.23
C GLU A 168 5.52 -23.15 3.03
N ASN A 169 6.42 -22.28 2.56
CA ASN A 169 7.63 -21.93 3.26
C ASN A 169 7.37 -20.74 4.20
N LYS A 170 7.66 -20.92 5.48
CA LYS A 170 7.54 -19.89 6.53
C LYS A 170 8.52 -18.70 6.36
N ALA A 171 9.20 -18.60 5.23
CA ALA A 171 10.11 -17.50 4.91
C ALA A 171 10.12 -17.25 3.39
N ALA A 172 10.31 -16.00 2.98
CA ALA A 172 10.49 -15.66 1.58
C ALA A 172 11.97 -15.35 1.31
N ARG A 173 12.58 -16.06 0.38
CA ARG A 173 13.95 -15.82 -0.09
C ARG A 173 13.88 -14.96 -1.34
N ILE A 174 14.52 -13.80 -1.32
CA ILE A 174 14.49 -12.81 -2.40
C ILE A 174 15.92 -12.64 -2.89
N PRO A 175 16.24 -13.14 -4.09
CA PRO A 175 17.50 -12.82 -4.72
C PRO A 175 17.51 -11.35 -5.14
N ILE A 176 18.58 -10.65 -4.84
CA ILE A 176 18.84 -9.28 -5.26
C ILE A 176 20.19 -9.23 -5.95
N TYR A 177 20.25 -8.43 -7.00
CA TYR A 177 21.42 -8.40 -7.90
C TYR A 177 22.07 -7.02 -7.87
N LYS A 178 23.39 -7.01 -8.06
CA LYS A 178 24.20 -5.79 -8.10
C LYS A 178 23.73 -4.85 -9.21
N ARG A 179 23.72 -3.56 -8.93
CA ARG A 179 23.54 -2.51 -9.94
C ARG A 179 24.88 -2.29 -10.64
N GLU A 180 24.94 -2.61 -11.93
CA GLU A 180 26.18 -2.43 -12.71
C GLU A 180 26.44 -0.94 -12.99
N GLY A 181 27.69 -0.53 -12.84
CA GLY A 181 28.12 0.85 -13.11
C GLY A 181 27.54 1.92 -12.17
N LYS A 182 26.89 1.50 -11.08
CA LYS A 182 26.32 2.43 -10.09
C LYS A 182 27.03 2.32 -8.76
N GLU A 183 27.37 3.47 -8.21
CA GLU A 183 28.02 3.57 -6.91
C GLU A 183 27.03 3.20 -5.78
N TRP A 184 25.80 3.72 -5.87
CA TRP A 184 24.73 3.35 -4.95
C TRP A 184 24.14 2.00 -5.33
N CYS A 185 24.62 0.97 -4.67
CA CYS A 185 24.22 -0.41 -4.91
C CYS A 185 23.81 -1.09 -3.61
N HIS A 186 22.55 -1.53 -3.55
CA HIS A 186 21.99 -2.22 -2.38
C HIS A 186 22.74 -3.49 -2.01
N VAL A 187 23.23 -4.25 -3.01
CA VAL A 187 24.03 -5.45 -2.76
C VAL A 187 25.33 -5.09 -2.06
N SER A 188 26.04 -4.06 -2.54
CA SER A 188 27.29 -3.59 -1.91
C SER A 188 27.06 -3.09 -0.50
N ILE A 189 26.00 -2.30 -0.29
CA ILE A 189 25.64 -1.77 1.04
C ILE A 189 25.33 -2.92 2.01
N ILE A 190 24.48 -3.86 1.62
CA ILE A 190 24.09 -5.01 2.49
C ILE A 190 25.33 -5.85 2.83
N ARG A 191 26.20 -6.12 1.85
CA ARG A 191 27.43 -6.90 2.08
C ARG A 191 28.33 -6.20 3.08
N LYS A 192 28.61 -4.91 2.88
CA LYS A 192 29.40 -4.07 3.80
C LYS A 192 28.80 -4.09 5.22
N ARG A 193 27.50 -3.89 5.32
CA ARG A 193 26.80 -3.90 6.61
C ARG A 193 26.78 -5.28 7.26
N LYS A 194 26.52 -6.33 6.52
CA LYS A 194 26.59 -7.70 7.04
C LYS A 194 27.95 -8.03 7.67
N HIS A 195 29.05 -7.61 7.05
CA HIS A 195 30.39 -7.83 7.60
C HIS A 195 30.59 -7.09 8.93
N ARG A 196 30.03 -5.90 9.10
CA ARG A 196 30.16 -5.08 10.31
C ARG A 196 29.16 -5.41 11.40
N THR A 197 28.09 -6.12 11.08
CA THR A 197 27.01 -6.46 12.01
C THR A 197 27.35 -7.73 12.77
N GLU A 198 27.12 -7.74 14.08
CA GLU A 198 27.23 -8.93 14.92
C GLU A 198 26.07 -9.88 14.68
N GLN A 199 26.29 -11.15 15.05
CA GLN A 199 25.24 -12.18 14.96
C GLN A 199 24.01 -11.81 15.79
N GLY A 200 22.81 -12.05 15.26
CA GLY A 200 21.53 -11.71 15.90
C GLY A 200 21.19 -10.21 15.86
N LYS A 201 22.08 -9.34 15.39
CA LYS A 201 21.82 -7.90 15.29
C LYS A 201 21.22 -7.50 13.96
N LYS A 202 20.51 -6.39 13.95
CA LYS A 202 19.87 -5.82 12.76
C LYS A 202 20.89 -5.29 11.77
N ILE A 203 20.63 -5.51 10.47
CA ILE A 203 21.41 -4.93 9.36
C ILE A 203 21.24 -3.41 9.31
N PHE A 204 20.01 -2.92 9.51
CA PHE A 204 19.69 -1.50 9.57
C PHE A 204 19.25 -1.13 10.98
N THR A 205 19.86 -0.09 11.53
CA THR A 205 19.58 0.41 12.89
C THR A 205 18.58 1.57 12.88
N LEU A 206 18.27 2.13 11.70
CA LEU A 206 17.26 3.18 11.51
C LEU A 206 15.90 2.76 12.08
N SER A 207 15.27 3.67 12.79
CA SER A 207 13.83 3.58 13.08
C SER A 207 12.99 3.92 11.85
N TYR A 208 11.71 3.58 11.91
CA TYR A 208 10.74 3.95 10.88
C TYR A 208 10.66 5.48 10.68
N ASP A 209 10.63 6.22 11.77
CA ASP A 209 10.48 7.68 11.76
C ASP A 209 11.74 8.37 11.24
N GLU A 210 12.93 7.92 11.63
CA GLU A 210 14.20 8.42 11.11
C GLU A 210 14.30 8.20 9.61
N TYR A 211 13.99 7.00 9.12
CA TYR A 211 13.96 6.74 7.68
C TYR A 211 12.97 7.66 6.97
N SER A 212 11.73 7.75 7.47
CA SER A 212 10.69 8.59 6.87
C SER A 212 11.09 10.06 6.80
N LYS A 213 11.66 10.58 7.87
CA LYS A 213 12.15 11.97 7.96
C LYS A 213 13.29 12.23 6.97
N ARG A 214 14.32 11.37 6.96
CA ARG A 214 15.48 11.53 6.07
C ARG A 214 15.09 11.39 4.60
N LEU A 215 14.24 10.40 4.25
CA LEU A 215 13.71 10.26 2.89
C LEU A 215 13.02 11.55 2.43
N LYS A 216 12.09 12.07 3.23
CA LYS A 216 11.34 13.28 2.89
C LYS A 216 12.26 14.51 2.75
N THR A 217 13.22 14.66 3.65
CA THR A 217 14.22 15.74 3.57
C THR A 217 15.05 15.62 2.29
N ALA A 218 15.48 14.41 1.92
CA ALA A 218 16.25 14.20 0.70
C ALA A 218 15.43 14.53 -0.56
N LEU A 219 14.16 14.10 -0.62
CA LEU A 219 13.27 14.40 -1.74
C LEU A 219 12.93 15.89 -1.82
N ALA A 220 12.74 16.58 -0.69
CA ALA A 220 12.53 18.02 -0.67
C ALA A 220 13.75 18.81 -1.23
N LYS A 221 14.97 18.34 -0.96
CA LYS A 221 16.19 18.92 -1.57
C LYS A 221 16.24 18.74 -3.10
N LEU A 222 15.59 17.70 -3.65
CA LEU A 222 15.37 17.55 -5.10
C LEU A 222 14.25 18.44 -5.65
N GLY A 223 13.62 19.28 -4.84
CA GLY A 223 12.48 20.10 -5.25
C GLY A 223 11.14 19.33 -5.35
N LEU A 224 11.06 18.11 -4.79
CA LEU A 224 9.86 17.29 -4.80
C LEU A 224 8.99 17.59 -3.58
N HIS A 225 7.67 17.52 -3.76
CA HIS A 225 6.72 17.69 -2.66
C HIS A 225 6.76 16.49 -1.69
N GLU A 226 7.46 16.65 -0.57
CA GLU A 226 7.69 15.59 0.43
C GLU A 226 6.40 14.90 0.92
N LYS A 227 5.28 15.63 0.95
CA LYS A 227 3.96 15.09 1.39
C LYS A 227 3.39 14.05 0.43
N GLU A 228 3.85 14.02 -0.82
CA GLU A 228 3.41 13.05 -1.83
C GLU A 228 4.14 11.70 -1.72
N TYR A 229 5.21 11.64 -0.92
CA TYR A 229 6.02 10.43 -0.73
C TYR A 229 5.92 9.94 0.71
N ASP A 230 6.12 8.63 0.87
CA ASP A 230 6.24 7.99 2.17
C ASP A 230 7.11 6.71 2.10
N THR A 231 7.15 5.96 3.18
CA THR A 231 7.93 4.73 3.27
C THR A 231 7.47 3.61 2.31
N HIS A 232 6.28 3.75 1.70
CA HIS A 232 5.78 2.84 0.66
C HIS A 232 6.17 3.25 -0.75
N SER A 233 6.65 4.47 -0.96
CA SER A 233 6.99 5.03 -2.27
C SER A 233 8.02 4.19 -3.03
N GLY A 234 9.00 3.60 -2.34
CA GLY A 234 9.97 2.68 -2.98
C GLY A 234 9.30 1.43 -3.55
N ARG A 235 8.42 0.81 -2.79
CA ARG A 235 7.66 -0.37 -3.24
C ARG A 235 6.69 -0.02 -4.38
N ILE A 236 6.05 1.16 -4.33
CA ILE A 236 5.20 1.69 -5.41
C ILE A 236 6.05 1.88 -6.68
N GLY A 237 7.24 2.47 -6.53
CA GLY A 237 8.17 2.69 -7.64
C GLY A 237 8.61 1.40 -8.29
N GLY A 238 9.04 0.41 -7.50
CA GLY A 238 9.46 -0.89 -8.02
C GLY A 238 8.35 -1.59 -8.82
N VAL A 239 7.12 -1.62 -8.29
CA VAL A 239 5.97 -2.20 -9.02
C VAL A 239 5.67 -1.43 -10.30
N THR A 240 5.67 -0.11 -10.24
CA THR A 240 5.38 0.74 -11.40
C THR A 240 6.40 0.53 -12.51
N MET A 241 7.69 0.50 -12.17
CA MET A 241 8.77 0.28 -13.14
C MET A 241 8.74 -1.13 -13.74
N LEU A 242 8.49 -2.17 -12.94
CA LEU A 242 8.33 -3.54 -13.45
C LEU A 242 7.17 -3.66 -14.43
N TRP A 243 6.02 -3.09 -14.07
CA TRP A 243 4.84 -3.09 -14.93
C TRP A 243 5.08 -2.33 -16.23
N GLU A 244 5.75 -1.17 -16.18
CA GLU A 244 6.10 -0.35 -17.33
C GLU A 244 7.05 -1.08 -18.28
N GLN A 245 7.97 -1.89 -17.74
CA GLN A 245 8.89 -2.73 -18.51
C GLN A 245 8.24 -4.03 -19.02
N GLY A 246 6.95 -4.22 -18.85
CA GLY A 246 6.21 -5.35 -19.38
C GLY A 246 6.31 -6.63 -18.56
N ALA A 247 6.72 -6.56 -17.31
CA ALA A 247 6.72 -7.73 -16.43
C ALA A 247 5.31 -8.29 -16.28
N LYS A 248 5.18 -9.62 -16.31
CA LYS A 248 3.88 -10.30 -16.20
C LYS A 248 3.28 -10.14 -14.80
N ASP A 249 1.96 -10.11 -14.72
CA ASP A 249 1.22 -10.05 -13.45
C ASP A 249 1.71 -11.10 -12.44
N SER A 250 1.96 -12.33 -12.90
CA SER A 250 2.45 -13.43 -12.08
C SER A 250 3.84 -13.18 -11.49
N GLU A 251 4.72 -12.53 -12.25
CA GLU A 251 6.08 -12.19 -11.81
C GLU A 251 6.05 -11.10 -10.75
N ILE A 252 5.28 -10.02 -10.98
CA ILE A 252 5.09 -8.93 -10.04
C ILE A 252 4.46 -9.46 -8.73
N ARG A 253 3.41 -10.29 -8.84
CA ARG A 253 2.76 -10.92 -7.68
C ARG A 253 3.74 -11.78 -6.87
N ARG A 254 4.51 -12.62 -7.54
CA ARG A 254 5.50 -13.50 -6.91
C ARG A 254 6.58 -12.68 -6.20
N MET A 255 7.18 -11.70 -6.88
CA MET A 255 8.23 -10.85 -6.33
C MET A 255 7.73 -10.04 -5.12
N GLY A 256 6.53 -9.47 -5.21
CA GLY A 256 5.94 -8.67 -4.14
C GLY A 256 5.21 -9.49 -3.06
N ARG A 257 5.15 -10.82 -3.20
CA ARG A 257 4.49 -11.72 -2.24
C ARG A 257 3.01 -11.41 -2.04
N TRP A 258 2.30 -11.14 -3.16
CA TRP A 258 0.85 -10.93 -3.17
C TRP A 258 0.10 -12.20 -3.53
N THR A 259 -0.96 -12.47 -2.77
CA THR A 259 -1.87 -13.60 -3.02
C THR A 259 -3.06 -13.22 -3.90
N SER A 260 -3.23 -11.93 -4.19
CA SER A 260 -4.33 -11.38 -5.00
C SER A 260 -3.83 -10.23 -5.87
N ASP A 261 -4.70 -9.66 -6.68
CA ASP A 261 -4.41 -8.53 -7.56
C ASP A 261 -4.30 -7.18 -6.87
N CYS A 262 -4.27 -7.15 -5.53
CA CYS A 262 -4.13 -5.91 -4.75
C CYS A 262 -2.83 -5.14 -5.05
N TRP A 263 -1.85 -5.75 -5.72
CA TRP A 263 -0.65 -5.06 -6.19
C TRP A 263 -0.94 -4.01 -7.28
N LYS A 264 -2.03 -4.16 -8.04
CA LYS A 264 -2.45 -3.22 -9.10
C LYS A 264 -2.71 -1.80 -8.56
N VAL A 265 -3.04 -1.67 -7.27
CA VAL A 265 -3.19 -0.35 -6.64
C VAL A 265 -1.88 0.44 -6.54
N TYR A 266 -0.73 -0.23 -6.69
CA TYR A 266 0.58 0.41 -6.68
C TYR A 266 1.00 0.98 -8.04
N ILE A 267 0.38 0.55 -9.15
CA ILE A 267 0.71 1.06 -10.48
C ILE A 267 0.37 2.55 -10.56
N ARG A 268 1.29 3.32 -11.13
CA ARG A 268 1.10 4.72 -11.51
C ARG A 268 1.33 4.83 -13.01
N PHE A 269 0.36 5.35 -13.72
CA PHE A 269 0.48 5.59 -15.15
C PHE A 269 1.45 6.74 -15.41
N ALA A 270 2.54 6.46 -16.11
CA ALA A 270 3.41 7.49 -16.63
C ALA A 270 2.74 8.18 -17.83
N LYS A 271 3.00 9.49 -18.03
CA LYS A 271 2.48 10.24 -19.19
C LYS A 271 2.78 9.55 -20.52
N GLN A 272 4.01 9.06 -20.67
CA GLN A 272 4.46 8.34 -21.87
C GLN A 272 3.64 7.06 -22.14
N HIS A 273 3.26 6.34 -21.08
CA HIS A 273 2.42 5.14 -21.23
C HIS A 273 1.01 5.49 -21.71
N CYS A 274 0.43 6.59 -21.22
CA CYS A 274 -0.86 7.09 -21.69
C CYS A 274 -0.79 7.48 -23.17
N GLU A 275 0.30 8.13 -23.61
CA GLU A 275 0.53 8.45 -25.03
C GLU A 275 0.64 7.19 -25.89
N GLN A 276 1.35 6.17 -25.41
CA GLN A 276 1.49 4.90 -26.11
C GLN A 276 0.12 4.20 -26.27
N LEU A 277 -0.68 4.15 -25.20
CA LEU A 277 -2.03 3.61 -25.25
C LEU A 277 -2.92 4.40 -26.22
N ALA A 278 -2.85 5.73 -26.21
CA ALA A 278 -3.58 6.56 -27.15
C ALA A 278 -3.21 6.22 -28.61
N ARG A 279 -1.93 6.11 -28.92
CA ARG A 279 -1.45 5.68 -30.25
C ARG A 279 -1.91 4.27 -30.63
N GLN A 280 -2.00 3.36 -29.69
CA GLN A 280 -2.54 2.00 -29.91
C GLN A 280 -4.03 2.06 -30.25
N ILE A 281 -4.80 2.92 -29.57
CA ILE A 281 -6.22 3.14 -29.87
C ILE A 281 -6.38 3.72 -31.28
N GLU A 282 -5.62 4.76 -31.61
CA GLU A 282 -5.62 5.37 -32.94
C GLU A 282 -5.24 4.40 -34.06
N GLY A 283 -4.28 3.50 -33.78
CA GLY A 283 -3.84 2.47 -34.71
C GLY A 283 -4.81 1.29 -34.87
N SER A 284 -5.91 1.24 -34.08
CA SER A 284 -6.88 0.15 -34.15
C SER A 284 -7.62 0.16 -35.47
N LYS A 285 -7.58 -0.98 -36.18
CA LYS A 285 -8.33 -1.19 -37.43
C LYS A 285 -9.67 -1.91 -37.21
N LEU A 286 -10.10 -2.04 -35.95
CA LEU A 286 -11.39 -2.69 -35.60
C LEU A 286 -12.55 -1.89 -36.21
N ARG A 287 -13.44 -2.59 -36.91
CA ARG A 287 -14.70 -2.05 -37.48
C ARG A 287 -15.87 -2.57 -36.65
N ALA A 288 -16.95 -1.82 -36.61
CA ALA A 288 -18.18 -2.25 -35.94
C ALA A 288 -18.66 -3.61 -36.46
N SER A 289 -18.48 -3.89 -37.74
CA SER A 289 -18.78 -5.19 -38.37
C SER A 289 -17.96 -6.37 -37.82
N ASP A 290 -16.80 -6.10 -37.23
CA ASP A 290 -15.92 -7.14 -36.69
C ASP A 290 -16.38 -7.59 -35.29
N ILE A 291 -17.19 -6.78 -34.62
CA ILE A 291 -17.69 -7.01 -33.27
C ILE A 291 -19.16 -7.41 -33.26
N ILE A 292 -19.99 -6.77 -34.07
CA ILE A 292 -21.43 -7.02 -34.16
C ILE A 292 -21.72 -8.36 -34.88
N GLY A 293 -22.20 -9.33 -34.16
CA GLY A 293 -22.62 -10.63 -34.69
C GLY A 293 -21.72 -11.83 -34.36
N LYS A 294 -20.59 -11.63 -33.68
CA LYS A 294 -19.71 -12.74 -33.25
C LYS A 294 -19.72 -13.00 -31.74
N THR A 295 -20.52 -12.28 -30.95
CA THR A 295 -20.55 -12.45 -29.51
C THR A 295 -21.55 -13.52 -29.08
N ASN A 296 -21.19 -14.80 -29.29
CA ASN A 296 -21.68 -15.90 -28.47
C ASN A 296 -20.83 -16.08 -27.18
N LEU A 297 -20.14 -15.06 -26.78
CA LEU A 297 -19.47 -15.05 -25.48
C LEU A 297 -20.54 -14.82 -24.41
N PRO A 298 -20.61 -15.68 -23.38
CA PRO A 298 -21.52 -15.45 -22.27
C PRO A 298 -21.14 -14.09 -21.63
N VAL A 299 -22.07 -13.15 -21.66
CA VAL A 299 -21.92 -11.87 -21.00
C VAL A 299 -21.80 -12.16 -19.50
N ASP A 300 -20.62 -11.96 -18.94
CA ASP A 300 -20.45 -12.01 -17.49
C ASP A 300 -21.29 -10.88 -16.87
N ARG A 301 -22.49 -11.23 -16.44
CA ARG A 301 -23.43 -10.29 -15.80
C ARG A 301 -22.89 -9.61 -14.54
N ARG A 302 -21.70 -9.97 -14.06
CA ARG A 302 -21.02 -9.32 -12.95
C ARG A 302 -20.27 -8.05 -13.37
N ALA A 303 -20.01 -7.86 -14.68
CA ALA A 303 -19.33 -6.67 -15.19
C ALA A 303 -20.28 -5.49 -15.47
N ILE A 304 -21.61 -5.71 -15.51
CA ILE A 304 -22.62 -4.71 -15.95
C ILE A 304 -23.24 -3.93 -14.78
N LYS A 305 -22.64 -3.90 -13.60
CA LYS A 305 -23.19 -3.13 -12.45
C LYS A 305 -22.70 -1.69 -12.32
N ILE A 306 -22.13 -1.09 -13.35
CA ILE A 306 -21.63 0.30 -13.28
C ILE A 306 -22.47 1.31 -14.11
N GLU A 307 -23.38 0.88 -14.98
CA GLU A 307 -24.09 1.80 -15.88
C GLU A 307 -25.46 2.29 -15.44
N ASP A 308 -26.04 1.78 -14.34
CA ASP A 308 -27.41 2.16 -13.93
C ASP A 308 -27.53 3.36 -12.97
N VAL A 309 -26.53 4.25 -12.89
CA VAL A 309 -26.56 5.43 -11.98
C VAL A 309 -26.61 6.77 -12.71
N SER A 310 -26.83 6.82 -14.01
CA SER A 310 -26.79 8.12 -14.74
C SER A 310 -28.05 8.54 -15.49
N THR A 311 -29.23 8.02 -15.15
CA THR A 311 -30.48 8.62 -15.68
C THR A 311 -31.55 8.76 -14.59
N SER A 312 -31.38 9.74 -13.74
CA SER A 312 -32.48 10.37 -13.00
C SER A 312 -32.67 11.78 -13.55
N THR A 313 -33.61 11.89 -14.45
CA THR A 313 -34.21 13.10 -15.00
C THR A 313 -34.48 14.14 -13.91
N ARG A 314 -34.00 15.37 -14.16
CA ARG A 314 -34.49 16.57 -13.46
C ARG A 314 -35.97 16.80 -13.83
N PRO A 315 -36.86 17.07 -12.91
CA PRO A 315 -38.10 17.75 -13.23
C PRO A 315 -37.83 19.23 -13.44
N SER A 316 -38.27 19.71 -14.57
CA SER A 316 -38.46 21.15 -14.87
C SER A 316 -39.61 21.69 -14.00
N ASN A 317 -39.29 22.62 -13.11
CA ASN A 317 -39.96 23.93 -12.89
C ASN A 317 -39.24 24.64 -11.75
#